data_2d71d297b6141b99129ac23a4b261651
#
_entry.id   2d71d297b6141b99129ac23a4b261651
#
_cell.length_a   1.000
_cell.length_b   1.000
_cell.length_c   1.000
_cell.angle_alpha   90.00
_cell.angle_beta   90.00
_cell.angle_gamma   90.00
#
_symmetry.space_group_name_H-M   'P 1'
#
loop_
_entity.id
_entity.type
_entity.pdbx_description
1 polymer ?
#
loop_
_entity_poly.entity_id
_entity_poly.type
_entity_poly.pdbx_seq_one_letter_code
_entity_poly.pdbx_strand_id
1 'polypeptide(L)'
;MYKRQGLYNTGILGAISEFGSYCISITGVIGVLYRPLMLIAYSEGRHDDLVRTVVDGAYIVGLISSLLCGIVMGLSVPILKVWLNDEISHYWLWLVIKMFIIPITTFGSTYSIIYNLWNNVRSSALWSLAIAVIYVGTSVVLLELGVNMTAFLIIGAVAAIMQGAVLHIAIYSHIYPQSMPKVYVRLWRCCAYFALVFGLSFAIDYFINASNLFTLLVEGVLALLVALCVAPIFINAEDLDALDVILPIKTVMRWLNFNWTRQNA
;
A
#
# COMPACT_ATOMS: atom_id res chain seq x y z
N MET A 1 21.01 -2.60 31.57
CA MET A 1 20.74 -1.48 30.67
C MET A 1 20.18 -1.92 29.31
N TYR A 2 20.79 -2.88 28.62
CA TYR A 2 20.34 -3.41 27.31
C TYR A 2 18.89 -3.92 27.25
N LYS A 3 18.40 -4.65 28.26
CA LYS A 3 17.02 -5.16 28.29
C LYS A 3 15.94 -4.04 28.30
N ARG A 4 16.21 -2.91 28.97
CA ARG A 4 15.26 -1.77 28.99
C ARG A 4 15.20 -1.03 27.66
N GLN A 5 16.34 -0.88 26.97
CA GLN A 5 16.38 -0.27 25.63
C GLN A 5 15.67 -1.13 24.58
N GLY A 6 15.76 -2.45 24.67
CA GLY A 6 15.01 -3.35 23.79
C GLY A 6 13.50 -3.24 23.97
N LEU A 7 13.00 -3.17 25.20
CA LEU A 7 11.58 -2.99 25.49
C LEU A 7 11.05 -1.64 25.02
N TYR A 8 11.83 -0.57 25.21
CA TYR A 8 11.46 0.77 24.76
C TYR A 8 11.32 0.85 23.22
N ASN A 9 12.34 0.38 22.51
CA ASN A 9 12.31 0.35 21.04
C ASN A 9 11.18 -0.55 20.50
N THR A 10 10.88 -1.67 21.15
CA THR A 10 9.77 -2.54 20.79
C THR A 10 8.42 -1.84 20.99
N GLY A 11 8.27 -1.07 22.05
CA GLY A 11 7.08 -0.26 22.32
C GLY A 11 6.86 0.79 21.23
N ILE A 12 7.91 1.54 20.87
CA ILE A 12 7.84 2.53 19.77
C ILE A 12 7.49 1.86 18.44
N LEU A 13 8.14 0.73 18.13
CA LEU A 13 7.85 0.00 16.91
C LEU A 13 6.41 -0.53 16.87
N GLY A 14 5.88 -0.97 18.02
CA GLY A 14 4.48 -1.36 18.17
C GLY A 14 3.55 -0.20 17.81
N ALA A 15 3.76 0.95 18.44
CA ALA A 15 2.99 2.15 18.16
C ALA A 15 3.05 2.57 16.67
N ILE A 16 4.25 2.63 16.08
CA ILE A 16 4.43 2.94 14.66
C ILE A 16 3.70 1.92 13.76
N SER A 17 3.69 0.65 14.14
CA SER A 17 3.05 -0.41 13.35
C SER A 17 1.52 -0.29 13.32
N GLU A 18 0.90 0.37 14.29
CA GLU A 18 -0.56 0.62 14.31
C GLU A 18 -1.01 1.43 13.08
N PHE A 19 -0.25 2.45 12.67
CA PHE A 19 -0.58 3.19 11.44
C PHE A 19 -0.59 2.28 10.21
N GLY A 20 0.39 1.39 10.11
CA GLY A 20 0.43 0.39 9.05
C GLY A 20 -0.79 -0.53 9.09
N SER A 21 -1.19 -0.97 10.26
CA SER A 21 -2.36 -1.83 10.47
C SER A 21 -3.66 -1.15 10.03
N TYR A 22 -3.83 0.14 10.34
CA TYR A 22 -4.99 0.91 9.87
C TYR A 22 -5.00 1.07 8.35
N CYS A 23 -3.87 1.41 7.73
CA CYS A 23 -3.77 1.51 6.27
C CYS A 23 -4.09 0.17 5.59
N ILE A 24 -3.54 -0.93 6.09
CA ILE A 24 -3.82 -2.28 5.57
C ILE A 24 -5.30 -2.66 5.77
N SER A 25 -5.89 -2.33 6.90
CA SER A 25 -7.30 -2.64 7.18
C SER A 25 -8.24 -1.92 6.22
N ILE A 26 -8.03 -0.62 5.98
CA ILE A 26 -8.84 0.18 5.05
C ILE A 26 -8.70 -0.37 3.62
N THR A 27 -7.48 -0.61 3.17
CA THR A 27 -7.23 -1.13 1.81
C THR A 27 -7.70 -2.57 1.66
N GLY A 28 -7.62 -3.37 2.73
CA GLY A 28 -8.11 -4.74 2.77
C GLY A 28 -9.62 -4.85 2.57
N VAL A 29 -10.40 -3.96 3.17
CA VAL A 29 -11.87 -3.89 2.95
C VAL A 29 -12.17 -3.70 1.46
N ILE A 30 -11.46 -2.78 0.80
CA ILE A 30 -11.65 -2.52 -0.63
C ILE A 30 -11.26 -3.74 -1.46
N GLY A 31 -10.14 -4.38 -1.15
CA GLY A 31 -9.71 -5.61 -1.84
C GLY A 31 -10.71 -6.75 -1.73
N VAL A 32 -11.42 -6.87 -0.60
CA VAL A 32 -12.45 -7.90 -0.39
C VAL A 32 -13.65 -7.68 -1.32
N LEU A 33 -13.99 -6.45 -1.69
CA LEU A 33 -15.14 -6.16 -2.57
C LEU A 33 -14.94 -6.69 -4.00
N TYR A 34 -13.70 -6.85 -4.46
CA TYR A 34 -13.39 -7.42 -5.78
C TYR A 34 -13.46 -8.96 -5.81
N ARG A 35 -13.30 -9.64 -4.67
CA ARG A 35 -13.24 -11.11 -4.62
C ARG A 35 -14.48 -11.80 -5.20
N PRO A 36 -15.72 -11.40 -4.87
CA PRO A 36 -16.90 -12.03 -5.48
C PRO A 36 -16.94 -11.92 -6.99
N LEU A 37 -16.54 -10.75 -7.53
CA LEU A 37 -16.52 -10.52 -8.98
C LEU A 37 -15.51 -11.43 -9.68
N MET A 38 -14.32 -11.61 -9.07
CA MET A 38 -13.29 -12.53 -9.57
C MET A 38 -13.79 -13.98 -9.54
N LEU A 39 -14.48 -14.39 -8.47
CA LEU A 39 -15.03 -15.74 -8.33
C LEU A 39 -16.15 -16.03 -9.36
N ILE A 40 -17.04 -15.06 -9.59
CA ILE A 40 -18.11 -15.18 -10.60
C ILE A 40 -17.48 -15.30 -12.00
N ALA A 41 -16.55 -14.41 -12.36
CA ALA A 41 -15.87 -14.48 -13.66
C ALA A 41 -15.16 -15.82 -13.88
N TYR A 42 -14.53 -16.36 -12.82
CA TYR A 42 -13.90 -17.68 -12.87
C TYR A 42 -14.91 -18.82 -13.06
N SER A 43 -16.01 -18.83 -12.28
CA SER A 43 -17.02 -19.89 -12.34
C SER A 43 -17.77 -19.94 -13.68
N GLU A 44 -17.88 -18.81 -14.35
CA GLU A 44 -18.51 -18.70 -15.68
C GLU A 44 -17.51 -18.92 -16.83
N GLY A 45 -16.24 -19.22 -16.52
CA GLY A 45 -15.19 -19.45 -17.51
C GLY A 45 -14.76 -18.19 -18.30
N ARG A 46 -15.12 -17.00 -17.81
CA ARG A 46 -14.78 -15.71 -18.42
C ARG A 46 -13.38 -15.25 -17.98
N HIS A 47 -12.35 -15.92 -18.54
CA HIS A 47 -10.96 -15.69 -18.12
C HIS A 47 -10.46 -14.27 -18.39
N ASP A 48 -10.89 -13.63 -19.49
CA ASP A 48 -10.50 -12.26 -19.82
C ASP A 48 -11.07 -11.25 -18.81
N ASP A 49 -12.33 -11.43 -18.40
CA ASP A 49 -12.98 -10.62 -17.39
C ASP A 49 -12.31 -10.82 -16.00
N LEU A 50 -11.92 -12.07 -15.70
CA LEU A 50 -11.18 -12.38 -14.47
C LEU A 50 -9.84 -11.63 -14.43
N VAL A 51 -9.06 -11.72 -15.51
CA VAL A 51 -7.77 -11.03 -15.64
C VAL A 51 -7.94 -9.53 -15.49
N ARG A 52 -8.94 -8.96 -16.19
CA ARG A 52 -9.27 -7.54 -16.11
C ARG A 52 -9.61 -7.15 -14.67
N THR A 53 -10.53 -7.87 -14.03
CA THR A 53 -10.98 -7.57 -12.65
C THR A 53 -9.83 -7.65 -11.63
N VAL A 54 -8.92 -8.62 -11.78
CA VAL A 54 -7.74 -8.76 -10.90
C VAL A 54 -6.79 -7.58 -11.09
N VAL A 55 -6.46 -7.22 -12.32
CA VAL A 55 -5.52 -6.14 -12.63
C VAL A 55 -6.11 -4.77 -12.24
N ASP A 56 -7.40 -4.55 -12.49
CA ASP A 56 -8.12 -3.33 -12.12
C ASP A 56 -8.25 -3.21 -10.60
N GLY A 57 -8.65 -4.30 -9.93
CA GLY A 57 -8.74 -4.36 -8.46
C GLY A 57 -7.40 -4.11 -7.78
N ALA A 58 -6.31 -4.73 -8.28
CA ALA A 58 -4.96 -4.48 -7.76
C ALA A 58 -4.55 -3.00 -7.91
N TYR A 59 -4.90 -2.39 -9.03
CA TYR A 59 -4.59 -0.98 -9.29
C TYR A 59 -5.34 -0.04 -8.33
N ILE A 60 -6.64 -0.24 -8.16
CA ILE A 60 -7.45 0.59 -7.25
C ILE A 60 -6.98 0.44 -5.81
N VAL A 61 -6.76 -0.79 -5.34
CA VAL A 61 -6.22 -1.04 -3.99
C VAL A 61 -4.85 -0.38 -3.84
N GLY A 62 -3.99 -0.48 -4.85
CA GLY A 62 -2.67 0.14 -4.89
C GLY A 62 -2.74 1.67 -4.83
N LEU A 63 -3.65 2.32 -5.58
CA LEU A 63 -3.83 3.77 -5.55
C LEU A 63 -4.32 4.27 -4.18
N ILE A 64 -5.32 3.60 -3.59
CA ILE A 64 -5.85 3.99 -2.28
C ILE A 64 -4.81 3.77 -1.19
N SER A 65 -4.07 2.68 -1.26
CA SER A 65 -2.95 2.42 -0.36
C SER A 65 -1.85 3.47 -0.52
N SER A 66 -1.53 3.86 -1.75
CA SER A 66 -0.56 4.92 -2.07
C SER A 66 -0.99 6.28 -1.53
N LEU A 67 -2.28 6.60 -1.61
CA LEU A 67 -2.86 7.81 -1.03
C LEU A 67 -2.66 7.84 0.48
N LEU A 68 -3.13 6.81 1.18
CA LEU A 68 -3.09 6.75 2.65
C LEU A 68 -1.66 6.73 3.18
N CYS A 69 -0.82 5.84 2.63
CA CYS A 69 0.55 5.69 3.08
C CYS A 69 1.44 6.86 2.69
N GLY A 70 1.19 7.49 1.54
CA GLY A 70 1.89 8.69 1.09
C GLY A 70 1.65 9.88 2.03
N ILE A 71 0.41 10.09 2.48
CA ILE A 71 0.07 11.14 3.46
C ILE A 71 0.74 10.85 4.80
N VAL A 72 0.57 9.64 5.35
CA VAL A 72 1.15 9.29 6.65
C VAL A 72 2.68 9.35 6.61
N MET A 73 3.30 8.95 5.51
CA MET A 73 4.75 9.02 5.34
C MET A 73 5.24 10.47 5.24
N GLY A 74 4.52 11.33 4.51
CA GLY A 74 4.87 12.76 4.37
C GLY A 74 4.73 13.54 5.67
N LEU A 75 3.74 13.19 6.49
CA LEU A 75 3.48 13.78 7.80
C LEU A 75 4.10 12.96 8.95
N SER A 76 5.10 12.12 8.69
CA SER A 76 5.66 11.19 9.69
C SER A 76 6.23 11.89 10.91
N VAL A 77 6.92 13.02 10.74
CA VAL A 77 7.51 13.78 11.84
C VAL A 77 6.43 14.41 12.72
N PRO A 78 5.50 15.23 12.20
CA PRO A 78 4.47 15.84 13.03
C PRO A 78 3.53 14.81 13.66
N ILE A 79 3.21 13.71 12.96
CA ILE A 79 2.41 12.62 13.52
C ILE A 79 3.08 12.06 14.78
N LEU A 80 4.34 11.69 14.72
CA LEU A 80 5.05 11.13 15.88
C LEU A 80 5.22 12.15 16.99
N LYS A 81 5.50 13.41 16.66
CA LYS A 81 5.65 14.50 17.63
C LYS A 81 4.36 14.77 18.40
N VAL A 82 3.24 14.88 17.69
CA VAL A 82 1.93 15.21 18.31
C VAL A 82 1.34 14.03 19.06
N TRP A 83 1.50 12.80 18.53
CA TRP A 83 0.86 11.62 19.09
C TRP A 83 1.66 10.97 20.23
N LEU A 84 2.99 10.87 20.09
CA LEU A 84 3.81 10.15 21.07
C LEU A 84 4.66 11.08 21.92
N ASN A 85 5.45 11.94 21.35
CA ASN A 85 6.24 13.01 21.98
C ASN A 85 7.34 13.47 21.02
N ASP A 86 7.92 14.65 21.26
CA ASP A 86 9.00 15.21 20.47
C ASP A 86 10.26 14.31 20.43
N GLU A 87 10.58 13.66 21.56
CA GLU A 87 11.71 12.70 21.63
C GLU A 87 11.54 11.50 20.69
N ILE A 88 10.29 11.08 20.42
CA ILE A 88 10.00 9.92 19.56
C ILE A 88 9.96 10.32 18.09
N SER A 89 9.84 11.61 17.77
CA SER A 89 9.89 12.11 16.41
C SER A 89 11.19 11.71 15.67
N HIS A 90 12.28 11.46 16.37
CA HIS A 90 13.54 10.96 15.80
C HIS A 90 13.42 9.57 15.15
N TYR A 91 12.36 8.79 15.45
CA TYR A 91 12.09 7.49 14.84
C TYR A 91 11.24 7.59 13.57
N TRP A 92 11.05 8.80 13.00
CA TRP A 92 10.27 9.02 11.78
C TRP A 92 10.66 8.08 10.62
N LEU A 93 11.95 7.74 10.51
CA LEU A 93 12.44 6.83 9.47
C LEU A 93 11.81 5.43 9.58
N TRP A 94 11.49 4.96 10.80
CA TRP A 94 10.82 3.67 11.00
C TRP A 94 9.39 3.70 10.45
N LEU A 95 8.68 4.81 10.67
CA LEU A 95 7.35 5.01 10.10
C LEU A 95 7.42 5.08 8.57
N VAL A 96 8.38 5.81 8.03
CA VAL A 96 8.63 5.91 6.58
C VAL A 96 8.87 4.52 5.97
N ILE A 97 9.77 3.71 6.53
CA ILE A 97 10.03 2.35 6.04
C ILE A 97 8.75 1.50 6.06
N LYS A 98 7.97 1.58 7.14
CA LYS A 98 6.71 0.84 7.26
C LYS A 98 5.67 1.26 6.23
N MET A 99 5.48 2.57 6.02
CA MET A 99 4.51 3.09 5.06
C MET A 99 4.91 2.81 3.60
N PHE A 100 6.21 2.85 3.30
CA PHE A 100 6.72 2.58 1.95
C PHE A 100 6.37 1.19 1.41
N ILE A 101 6.32 0.19 2.29
CA ILE A 101 6.11 -1.22 1.91
C ILE A 101 4.65 -1.49 1.54
N ILE A 102 3.71 -0.85 2.23
CA ILE A 102 2.29 -1.20 2.19
C ILE A 102 1.68 -1.07 0.79
N PRO A 103 1.89 0.03 0.02
CA PRO A 103 1.33 0.15 -1.32
C PRO A 103 1.79 -0.96 -2.27
N ILE A 104 3.06 -1.34 -2.18
CA ILE A 104 3.66 -2.38 -3.02
C ILE A 104 3.09 -3.75 -2.67
N THR A 105 3.00 -4.06 -1.38
CA THR A 105 2.51 -5.36 -0.91
C THR A 105 1.00 -5.51 -1.08
N THR A 106 0.22 -4.45 -0.89
CA THR A 106 -1.25 -4.50 -1.10
C THR A 106 -1.60 -4.63 -2.57
N PHE A 107 -0.88 -3.92 -3.47
CA PHE A 107 -1.00 -4.12 -4.92
C PHE A 107 -0.73 -5.59 -5.29
N GLY A 108 0.39 -6.14 -4.86
CA GLY A 108 0.78 -7.51 -5.17
C GLY A 108 -0.13 -8.57 -4.56
N SER A 109 -0.58 -8.36 -3.32
CA SER A 109 -1.43 -9.34 -2.61
C SER A 109 -2.79 -9.57 -3.27
N THR A 110 -3.28 -8.63 -4.08
CA THR A 110 -4.53 -8.79 -4.84
C THR A 110 -4.42 -9.95 -5.85
N TYR A 111 -3.23 -10.21 -6.39
CA TYR A 111 -2.99 -11.33 -7.29
C TYR A 111 -3.02 -12.70 -6.60
N SER A 112 -3.03 -12.72 -5.26
CA SER A 112 -3.06 -13.98 -4.49
C SER A 112 -4.29 -14.85 -4.76
N ILE A 113 -5.41 -14.26 -5.19
CA ILE A 113 -6.63 -15.01 -5.49
C ILE A 113 -6.41 -16.00 -6.65
N ILE A 114 -5.56 -15.64 -7.61
CA ILE A 114 -5.33 -16.44 -8.82
C ILE A 114 -4.75 -17.81 -8.47
N TYR A 115 -3.75 -17.89 -7.62
CA TYR A 115 -3.18 -19.21 -7.30
C TYR A 115 -4.10 -20.08 -6.43
N ASN A 116 -5.03 -19.47 -5.68
CA ASN A 116 -6.07 -20.20 -4.97
C ASN A 116 -7.05 -20.85 -5.97
N LEU A 117 -7.40 -20.14 -7.04
CA LEU A 117 -8.29 -20.63 -8.09
C LEU A 117 -7.63 -21.71 -8.95
N TRP A 118 -6.33 -21.63 -9.23
CA TRP A 118 -5.58 -22.58 -10.04
C TRP A 118 -4.92 -23.72 -9.24
N ASN A 119 -5.30 -23.90 -7.98
CA ASN A 119 -4.76 -24.94 -7.09
C ASN A 119 -3.22 -24.92 -6.91
N ASN A 120 -2.62 -23.74 -7.07
CA ASN A 120 -1.17 -23.50 -6.91
C ASN A 120 -0.78 -23.11 -5.46
N VAL A 121 -1.65 -23.39 -4.50
CA VAL A 121 -1.49 -23.02 -3.08
C VAL A 121 -0.23 -23.65 -2.49
N ARG A 122 0.08 -24.91 -2.86
CA ARG A 122 1.27 -25.61 -2.36
C ARG A 122 2.57 -24.90 -2.75
N SER A 123 2.68 -24.48 -4.01
CA SER A 123 3.87 -23.74 -4.49
C SER A 123 4.01 -22.41 -3.78
N SER A 124 2.92 -21.65 -3.67
CA SER A 124 2.91 -20.37 -2.93
C SER A 124 3.29 -20.55 -1.46
N ALA A 125 2.78 -21.58 -0.78
CA ALA A 125 3.09 -21.86 0.61
C ALA A 125 4.58 -22.21 0.81
N LEU A 126 5.16 -23.04 -0.08
CA LEU A 126 6.57 -23.40 0.00
C LEU A 126 7.50 -22.19 -0.20
N TRP A 127 7.21 -21.33 -1.17
CA TRP A 127 7.99 -20.11 -1.40
C TRP A 127 7.83 -19.12 -0.24
N SER A 128 6.62 -18.95 0.31
CA SER A 128 6.39 -18.12 1.49
C SER A 128 7.17 -18.64 2.71
N LEU A 129 7.20 -19.96 2.89
CA LEU A 129 7.99 -20.59 3.95
C LEU A 129 9.49 -20.35 3.75
N ALA A 130 10.00 -20.49 2.52
CA ALA A 130 11.41 -20.24 2.22
C ALA A 130 11.79 -18.76 2.52
N ILE A 131 10.96 -17.79 2.11
CA ILE A 131 11.18 -16.39 2.43
C ILE A 131 11.18 -16.15 3.94
N ALA A 132 10.23 -16.76 4.67
CA ALA A 132 10.15 -16.64 6.13
C ALA A 132 11.38 -17.23 6.83
N VAL A 133 11.86 -18.39 6.40
CA VAL A 133 13.08 -19.03 6.95
C VAL A 133 14.31 -18.14 6.69
N ILE A 134 14.47 -17.62 5.48
CA ILE A 134 15.56 -16.70 5.14
C ILE A 134 15.49 -15.44 6.00
N TYR A 135 14.29 -14.84 6.15
CA TYR A 135 14.09 -13.67 6.97
C TYR A 135 14.46 -13.92 8.45
N VAL A 136 13.96 -15.00 9.03
CA VAL A 136 14.27 -15.35 10.43
C VAL A 136 15.76 -15.64 10.60
N GLY A 137 16.36 -16.44 9.71
CA GLY A 137 17.79 -16.74 9.75
C GLY A 137 18.65 -15.49 9.65
N THR A 138 18.36 -14.61 8.71
CA THR A 138 19.06 -13.32 8.57
C THR A 138 18.89 -12.45 9.81
N SER A 139 17.67 -12.42 10.37
CA SER A 139 17.38 -11.65 11.59
C SER A 139 18.18 -12.14 12.79
N VAL A 140 18.32 -13.45 12.97
CA VAL A 140 19.14 -14.04 14.04
C VAL A 140 20.60 -13.65 13.87
N VAL A 141 21.15 -13.78 12.67
CA VAL A 141 22.54 -13.37 12.36
C VAL A 141 22.78 -11.91 12.69
N LEU A 142 21.85 -11.03 12.34
CA LEU A 142 21.98 -9.60 12.63
C LEU A 142 21.91 -9.30 14.13
N LEU A 143 21.10 -10.04 14.87
CA LEU A 143 21.05 -9.92 16.33
C LEU A 143 22.40 -10.29 16.96
N GLU A 144 23.03 -11.39 16.53
CA GLU A 144 24.35 -11.80 16.99
C GLU A 144 25.45 -10.77 16.65
N LEU A 145 25.33 -10.12 15.49
CA LEU A 145 26.24 -9.07 15.05
C LEU A 145 25.99 -7.71 15.75
N GLY A 146 24.95 -7.58 16.61
CA GLY A 146 24.62 -6.36 17.32
C GLY A 146 24.17 -5.21 16.42
N VAL A 147 23.57 -5.51 15.27
CA VAL A 147 23.18 -4.51 14.27
C VAL A 147 21.96 -3.70 14.76
N ASN A 148 21.87 -2.45 14.30
CA ASN A 148 20.81 -1.50 14.65
C ASN A 148 19.42 -1.98 14.24
N MET A 149 18.39 -1.64 15.02
CA MET A 149 16.98 -1.97 14.80
C MET A 149 16.47 -1.51 13.42
N THR A 150 16.98 -0.44 12.87
CA THR A 150 16.65 0.02 11.51
C THR A 150 16.98 -1.02 10.43
N ALA A 151 18.08 -1.77 10.58
CA ALA A 151 18.43 -2.84 9.66
C ALA A 151 17.41 -3.99 9.68
N PHE A 152 16.86 -4.33 10.85
CA PHE A 152 15.77 -5.31 10.96
C PHE A 152 14.52 -4.85 10.21
N LEU A 153 14.19 -3.55 10.31
CA LEU A 153 13.07 -2.99 9.57
C LEU A 153 13.28 -3.06 8.07
N ILE A 154 14.48 -2.77 7.59
CA ILE A 154 14.83 -2.85 6.16
C ILE A 154 14.72 -4.30 5.67
N ILE A 155 15.27 -5.25 6.40
CA ILE A 155 15.20 -6.68 6.01
C ILE A 155 13.76 -7.19 6.06
N GLY A 156 13.00 -6.79 7.09
CA GLY A 156 11.56 -7.07 7.15
C GLY A 156 10.81 -6.46 5.98
N ALA A 157 11.20 -5.26 5.54
CA ALA A 157 10.67 -4.59 4.37
C ALA A 157 10.94 -5.38 3.08
N VAL A 158 12.18 -5.81 2.88
CA VAL A 158 12.56 -6.62 1.72
C VAL A 158 11.80 -7.95 1.72
N ALA A 159 11.73 -8.65 2.85
CA ALA A 159 10.99 -9.91 2.97
C ALA A 159 9.48 -9.71 2.65
N ALA A 160 8.87 -8.64 3.15
CA ALA A 160 7.47 -8.32 2.90
C ALA A 160 7.21 -8.02 1.41
N ILE A 161 8.09 -7.27 0.74
CA ILE A 161 7.99 -7.00 -0.70
C ILE A 161 8.18 -8.29 -1.50
N MET A 162 9.16 -9.12 -1.15
CA MET A 162 9.40 -10.40 -1.81
C MET A 162 8.19 -11.31 -1.71
N GLN A 163 7.56 -11.40 -0.54
CA GLN A 163 6.37 -12.23 -0.32
C GLN A 163 5.11 -11.57 -0.89
N GLY A 164 4.85 -10.32 -0.57
CA GLY A 164 3.57 -9.65 -0.87
C GLY A 164 3.44 -9.17 -2.31
N ALA A 165 4.54 -8.88 -3.01
CA ALA A 165 4.50 -8.41 -4.38
C ALA A 165 5.20 -9.37 -5.35
N VAL A 166 6.50 -9.63 -5.15
CA VAL A 166 7.30 -10.36 -6.14
C VAL A 166 6.76 -11.79 -6.33
N LEU A 167 6.51 -12.52 -5.24
CA LEU A 167 6.01 -13.90 -5.31
C LEU A 167 4.64 -13.97 -6.01
N HIS A 168 3.69 -13.11 -5.61
CA HIS A 168 2.34 -13.14 -6.15
C HIS A 168 2.30 -12.75 -7.63
N ILE A 169 3.06 -11.71 -8.02
CA ILE A 169 3.15 -11.29 -9.42
C ILE A 169 3.89 -12.33 -10.26
N ALA A 170 4.94 -12.99 -9.70
CA ALA A 170 5.64 -14.05 -10.39
C ALA A 170 4.74 -15.26 -10.68
N ILE A 171 3.95 -15.71 -9.70
CA ILE A 171 2.98 -16.81 -9.92
C ILE A 171 1.92 -16.39 -10.94
N TYR A 172 1.40 -15.19 -10.84
CA TYR A 172 0.43 -14.65 -11.78
C TYR A 172 1.00 -14.59 -13.21
N SER A 173 2.27 -14.19 -13.38
CA SER A 173 2.93 -14.10 -14.69
C SER A 173 3.06 -15.44 -15.42
N HIS A 174 3.18 -16.54 -14.68
CA HIS A 174 3.19 -17.88 -15.26
C HIS A 174 1.84 -18.29 -15.82
N ILE A 175 0.74 -17.80 -15.24
CA ILE A 175 -0.63 -18.16 -15.63
C ILE A 175 -1.11 -17.22 -16.73
N TYR A 176 -0.82 -15.94 -16.64
CA TYR A 176 -1.28 -14.88 -17.55
C TYR A 176 -0.15 -13.97 -18.05
N PRO A 177 0.82 -14.47 -18.82
CA PRO A 177 1.98 -13.69 -19.27
C PRO A 177 1.59 -12.49 -20.15
N GLN A 178 0.48 -12.58 -20.87
CA GLN A 178 0.02 -11.54 -21.80
C GLN A 178 -0.43 -10.25 -21.08
N SER A 179 -0.85 -10.35 -19.81
CA SER A 179 -1.31 -9.19 -19.02
C SER A 179 -0.19 -8.43 -18.31
N MET A 180 1.03 -8.98 -18.30
CA MET A 180 2.17 -8.44 -17.55
C MET A 180 2.55 -6.99 -17.92
N PRO A 181 2.52 -6.56 -19.20
CA PRO A 181 2.79 -5.15 -19.51
C PRO A 181 1.82 -4.19 -18.80
N LYS A 182 0.53 -4.55 -18.72
CA LYS A 182 -0.47 -3.75 -17.99
C LYS A 182 -0.20 -3.72 -16.49
N VAL A 183 0.21 -4.85 -15.90
CA VAL A 183 0.56 -4.97 -14.48
C VAL A 183 1.73 -4.03 -14.13
N TYR A 184 2.80 -4.06 -14.92
CA TYR A 184 3.96 -3.19 -14.69
C TYR A 184 3.65 -1.71 -14.85
N VAL A 185 2.90 -1.33 -15.88
CA VAL A 185 2.48 0.07 -16.08
C VAL A 185 1.65 0.55 -14.89
N ARG A 186 0.71 -0.27 -14.40
CA ARG A 186 -0.13 0.08 -13.25
C ARG A 186 0.66 0.14 -11.93
N LEU A 187 1.57 -0.79 -11.72
CA LEU A 187 2.47 -0.74 -10.57
C LEU A 187 3.31 0.54 -10.59
N TRP A 188 3.87 0.89 -11.74
CA TRP A 188 4.64 2.13 -11.89
C TRP A 188 3.79 3.38 -11.62
N ARG A 189 2.56 3.42 -12.11
CA ARG A 189 1.61 4.51 -11.80
C ARG A 189 1.31 4.61 -10.31
N CYS A 190 1.09 3.48 -9.61
CA CYS A 190 0.93 3.47 -8.15
C CYS A 190 2.17 4.04 -7.44
N CYS A 191 3.37 3.63 -7.84
CA CYS A 191 4.61 4.14 -7.26
C CYS A 191 4.80 5.63 -7.53
N ALA A 192 4.49 6.10 -8.74
CA ALA A 192 4.57 7.52 -9.10
C ALA A 192 3.56 8.36 -8.31
N TYR A 193 2.31 7.88 -8.19
CA TYR A 193 1.29 8.52 -7.36
C TYR A 193 1.70 8.58 -5.89
N PHE A 194 2.20 7.47 -5.35
CA PHE A 194 2.72 7.40 -3.99
C PHE A 194 3.83 8.43 -3.74
N ALA A 195 4.84 8.48 -4.63
CA ALA A 195 5.94 9.44 -4.52
C ALA A 195 5.48 10.89 -4.58
N LEU A 196 4.48 11.17 -5.45
CA LEU A 196 3.89 12.50 -5.56
C LEU A 196 3.13 12.89 -4.30
N VAL A 197 2.25 12.01 -3.79
CA VAL A 197 1.48 12.27 -2.56
C VAL A 197 2.42 12.44 -1.37
N PHE A 198 3.44 11.61 -1.25
CA PHE A 198 4.49 11.78 -0.24
C PHE A 198 5.17 13.15 -0.33
N GLY A 199 5.63 13.54 -1.52
CA GLY A 199 6.32 14.81 -1.74
C GLY A 199 5.44 16.03 -1.44
N LEU A 200 4.15 15.98 -1.84
CA LEU A 200 3.19 17.04 -1.56
C LEU A 200 2.87 17.13 -0.06
N SER A 201 2.66 15.99 0.62
CA SER A 201 2.40 15.96 2.06
C SER A 201 3.61 16.47 2.85
N PHE A 202 4.82 16.08 2.45
CA PHE A 202 6.06 16.58 3.04
C PHE A 202 6.22 18.10 2.83
N ALA A 203 5.88 18.61 1.65
CA ALA A 203 5.91 20.05 1.38
C ALA A 203 4.90 20.82 2.25
N ILE A 204 3.69 20.27 2.46
CA ILE A 204 2.68 20.87 3.35
C ILE A 204 3.21 20.96 4.77
N ASP A 205 3.81 19.87 5.31
CA ASP A 205 4.43 19.87 6.65
C ASP A 205 5.54 20.92 6.75
N TYR A 206 6.39 21.03 5.73
CA TYR A 206 7.47 22.02 5.70
C TYR A 206 6.97 23.47 5.85
N PHE A 207 5.78 23.80 5.29
CA PHE A 207 5.21 25.14 5.38
C PHE A 207 4.40 25.39 6.65
N ILE A 208 3.70 24.38 7.18
CA ILE A 208 2.77 24.54 8.31
C ILE A 208 3.45 24.19 9.63
N ASN A 209 4.27 23.13 9.64
CA ASN A 209 5.03 22.62 10.80
C ASN A 209 4.13 22.41 12.04
N ALA A 210 3.24 21.40 11.97
CA ALA A 210 2.26 21.16 13.01
C ALA A 210 2.88 20.91 14.39
N SER A 211 2.42 21.67 15.37
CA SER A 211 2.86 21.57 16.77
C SER A 211 1.81 20.98 17.71
N ASN A 212 0.55 20.87 17.25
CA ASN A 212 -0.56 20.36 18.03
C ASN A 212 -1.53 19.55 17.17
N LEU A 213 -2.48 18.85 17.82
CA LEU A 213 -3.43 17.98 17.16
C LEU A 213 -4.31 18.73 16.13
N PHE A 214 -4.70 19.96 16.40
CA PHE A 214 -5.53 20.72 15.48
C PHE A 214 -4.78 21.08 14.20
N THR A 215 -3.55 21.57 14.29
CA THR A 215 -2.73 21.87 13.12
C THR A 215 -2.39 20.61 12.33
N LEU A 216 -2.14 19.48 13.00
CA LEU A 216 -1.92 18.18 12.33
C LEU A 216 -3.16 17.72 11.56
N LEU A 217 -4.37 17.91 12.11
CA LEU A 217 -5.61 17.60 11.40
C LEU A 217 -5.79 18.50 10.16
N VAL A 218 -5.46 19.79 10.27
CA VAL A 218 -5.50 20.70 9.13
C VAL A 218 -4.52 20.26 8.04
N GLU A 219 -3.28 19.92 8.41
CA GLU A 219 -2.29 19.36 7.46
C GLU A 219 -2.79 18.08 6.79
N GLY A 220 -3.33 17.15 7.57
CA GLY A 220 -3.87 15.89 7.04
C GLY A 220 -5.01 16.10 6.06
N VAL A 221 -5.94 17.04 6.35
CA VAL A 221 -7.05 17.40 5.45
C VAL A 221 -6.51 18.06 4.19
N LEU A 222 -5.58 19.00 4.30
CA LEU A 222 -4.97 19.66 3.15
C LEU A 222 -4.21 18.65 2.27
N ALA A 223 -3.42 17.76 2.87
CA ALA A 223 -2.70 16.71 2.15
C ALA A 223 -3.69 15.78 1.41
N LEU A 224 -4.80 15.41 2.05
CA LEU A 224 -5.83 14.59 1.42
C LEU A 224 -6.49 15.32 0.25
N LEU A 225 -6.87 16.58 0.40
CA LEU A 225 -7.49 17.36 -0.67
C LEU A 225 -6.55 17.50 -1.87
N VAL A 226 -5.29 17.86 -1.62
CA VAL A 226 -4.28 18.02 -2.68
C VAL A 226 -4.03 16.66 -3.37
N ALA A 227 -3.92 15.58 -2.63
CA ALA A 227 -3.73 14.24 -3.19
C ALA A 227 -4.93 13.79 -4.03
N LEU A 228 -6.16 14.09 -3.61
CA LEU A 228 -7.38 13.83 -4.39
C LEU A 228 -7.45 14.70 -5.66
N CYS A 229 -7.00 15.95 -5.62
CA CYS A 229 -6.91 16.81 -6.81
C CYS A 229 -5.93 16.29 -7.87
N VAL A 230 -4.89 15.55 -7.45
CA VAL A 230 -3.89 14.97 -8.34
C VAL A 230 -4.28 13.56 -8.81
N ALA A 231 -5.10 12.83 -8.06
CA ALA A 231 -5.54 11.47 -8.38
C ALA A 231 -6.07 11.30 -9.83
N PRO A 232 -6.82 12.28 -10.42
CA PRO A 232 -7.29 12.18 -11.80
C PRO A 232 -6.20 12.02 -12.85
N ILE A 233 -4.96 12.45 -12.59
CA ILE A 233 -3.83 12.26 -13.52
C ILE A 233 -3.48 10.78 -13.68
N PHE A 234 -3.74 9.97 -12.65
CA PHE A 234 -3.42 8.56 -12.58
C PHE A 234 -4.60 7.64 -12.90
N ILE A 235 -5.82 8.15 -12.91
CA ILE A 235 -7.06 7.40 -13.14
C ILE A 235 -7.54 7.66 -14.56
N ASN A 236 -7.61 6.60 -15.38
CA ASN A 236 -8.17 6.66 -16.73
C ASN A 236 -9.69 6.41 -16.70
N ALA A 237 -10.37 6.59 -17.83
CA ALA A 237 -11.80 6.33 -17.96
C ALA A 237 -12.15 4.86 -17.66
N GLU A 238 -11.30 3.90 -18.06
CA GLU A 238 -11.46 2.47 -17.75
C GLU A 238 -11.35 2.19 -16.23
N ASP A 239 -10.47 2.91 -15.55
CA ASP A 239 -10.28 2.75 -14.09
C ASP A 239 -11.47 3.31 -13.32
N LEU A 240 -12.17 4.33 -13.87
CA LEU A 240 -13.43 4.85 -13.32
C LEU A 240 -14.54 3.81 -13.37
N ASP A 241 -14.61 3.00 -14.43
CA ASP A 241 -15.56 1.90 -14.52
C ASP A 241 -15.32 0.85 -13.43
N ALA A 242 -14.05 0.56 -13.15
CA ALA A 242 -13.67 -0.35 -12.07
C ALA A 242 -13.98 0.22 -10.67
N LEU A 243 -13.81 1.53 -10.49
CA LEU A 243 -14.18 2.23 -9.25
C LEU A 243 -15.69 2.29 -9.04
N ASP A 244 -16.47 2.46 -10.10
CA ASP A 244 -17.94 2.56 -10.05
C ASP A 244 -18.61 1.26 -9.57
N VAL A 245 -17.91 0.14 -9.70
CA VAL A 245 -18.33 -1.17 -9.14
C VAL A 245 -18.38 -1.15 -7.60
N ILE A 246 -17.50 -0.38 -6.98
CA ILE A 246 -17.38 -0.32 -5.50
C ILE A 246 -18.07 0.91 -4.94
N LEU A 247 -17.84 2.04 -5.56
CA LEU A 247 -18.40 3.33 -5.18
C LEU A 247 -19.15 3.88 -6.39
N PRO A 248 -20.43 4.26 -6.29
CA PRO A 248 -21.21 4.79 -7.41
C PRO A 248 -20.70 6.18 -7.81
N ILE A 249 -19.41 6.26 -8.21
CA ILE A 249 -18.70 7.50 -8.49
C ILE A 249 -19.33 8.22 -9.70
N LYS A 250 -19.73 7.47 -10.72
CA LYS A 250 -20.42 8.04 -11.88
C LYS A 250 -21.74 8.70 -11.51
N THR A 251 -22.46 8.12 -10.53
CA THR A 251 -23.70 8.69 -10.00
C THR A 251 -23.41 9.99 -9.24
N VAL A 252 -22.37 9.98 -8.39
CA VAL A 252 -21.93 11.17 -7.65
C VAL A 252 -21.40 12.26 -8.59
N MET A 253 -20.61 11.90 -9.60
CA MET A 253 -20.11 12.85 -10.61
C MET A 253 -21.22 13.45 -11.45
N ARG A 254 -22.25 12.68 -11.83
CA ARG A 254 -23.43 13.22 -12.50
C ARG A 254 -24.18 14.21 -11.61
N TRP A 255 -24.28 13.92 -10.32
CA TRP A 255 -24.94 14.78 -9.36
C TRP A 255 -24.20 16.12 -9.16
N LEU A 256 -22.85 16.07 -9.23
CA LEU A 256 -21.99 17.25 -9.16
C LEU A 256 -21.81 18.00 -10.49
N ASN A 257 -22.53 17.62 -11.58
CA ASN A 257 -22.42 18.18 -12.92
C ASN A 257 -20.97 18.13 -13.50
N PHE A 258 -20.14 17.20 -13.04
CA PHE A 258 -18.75 17.08 -13.44
C PHE A 258 -18.63 16.18 -14.68
N ASN A 259 -18.44 16.79 -15.88
CA ASN A 259 -18.26 16.08 -17.15
C ASN A 259 -16.79 15.71 -17.38
N TRP A 260 -16.33 14.59 -16.82
CA TRP A 260 -14.98 14.03 -17.01
C TRP A 260 -14.67 13.67 -18.47
N THR A 261 -15.68 13.29 -19.24
CA THR A 261 -15.53 12.79 -20.63
C THR A 261 -15.11 13.86 -21.64
N ARG A 262 -15.12 15.14 -21.30
CA ARG A 262 -14.77 16.23 -22.22
C ARG A 262 -13.28 16.61 -22.25
N GLN A 263 -12.45 16.09 -21.35
CA GLN A 263 -11.04 16.50 -21.26
C GLN A 263 -10.04 15.52 -21.88
N ASN A 264 -10.48 14.30 -22.25
CA ASN A 264 -9.60 13.24 -22.76
C ASN A 264 -10.10 12.60 -24.08
N ALA A 265 -10.87 13.33 -24.90
CA ALA A 265 -11.22 12.95 -26.27
C ALA A 265 -10.30 13.66 -27.27
#